data_5072bd55a53a59b38652fa05e902743b
#
_entry.id   5072bd55a53a59b38652fa05e902743b
#
_cell.length_a   1.000
_cell.length_b   1.000
_cell.length_c   1.000
_cell.angle_alpha   90.00
_cell.angle_beta   90.00
_cell.angle_gamma   90.00
#
_symmetry.space_group_name_H-M   'P 1'
#
loop_
_entity.id
_entity.type
_entity.pdbx_description
1 polymer ?
#
loop_
_entity_poly.entity_id
_entity_poly.type
_entity_poly.pdbx_seq_one_letter_code
_entity_poly.pdbx_strand_id
1 'polypeptide(L)'
;MTEHKSGFVSIIGRPNVGKSTFVNRVIGHKIAIMSDKAQTTRNKIQGVMTRDDAQIIFIDTPGIHKPKHKLGDYMMKVAKNTLSEIDAIMFMVNANEEIGRGDEYIIEMLKNVKTPVFLVLNKIDLVHPDELMPKIEEYQSYMDFTGIVPISALEGLNVDHFIDVLKTYLPEGPKYYPDDQISDHPEQFVVGEIIREKILHLTSEEIPHAIGVNVDRMVKESEDRVHIEATIYVERDSQKGIVIGKGGKKLKEVGKRARRDIEMLLGSKVYLELWVKVQRDWRNKVNFIRQIGYVEDQD
;
A
#
# COMPACT_ATOMS: atom_id res chain seq x y z
N MET A 1 24.00 26.60 1.87
CA MET A 1 23.63 25.27 1.37
C MET A 1 22.42 24.86 2.18
N THR A 2 21.29 24.62 1.57
CA THR A 2 20.12 24.05 2.26
C THR A 2 20.50 22.66 2.75
N GLU A 3 20.43 22.45 4.06
CA GLU A 3 20.74 21.16 4.66
C GLU A 3 19.71 20.12 4.15
N HIS A 4 20.22 19.03 3.55
CA HIS A 4 19.37 17.99 2.99
C HIS A 4 18.72 17.18 4.13
N LYS A 5 17.41 16.97 4.06
CA LYS A 5 16.63 16.19 5.05
C LYS A 5 16.35 14.79 4.51
N SER A 6 16.53 13.79 5.38
CA SER A 6 16.22 12.40 5.01
C SER A 6 15.59 11.66 6.17
N GLY A 7 14.57 10.84 5.88
CA GLY A 7 13.95 10.06 6.94
C GLY A 7 12.88 9.09 6.46
N PHE A 8 12.49 8.22 7.40
CA PHE A 8 11.49 7.17 7.20
C PHE A 8 10.17 7.58 7.84
N VAL A 9 9.08 7.48 7.09
CA VAL A 9 7.74 7.85 7.52
C VAL A 9 6.79 6.68 7.36
N SER A 10 6.28 6.15 8.47
CA SER A 10 5.28 5.09 8.44
C SER A 10 3.88 5.67 8.23
N ILE A 11 3.14 5.10 7.29
CA ILE A 11 1.74 5.45 7.04
C ILE A 11 0.85 4.37 7.64
N ILE A 12 0.08 4.72 8.65
CA ILE A 12 -0.85 3.82 9.32
C ILE A 12 -2.28 4.34 9.23
N GLY A 13 -3.24 3.45 9.34
CA GLY A 13 -4.66 3.77 9.29
C GLY A 13 -5.50 2.54 8.97
N ARG A 14 -6.81 2.69 9.09
CA ARG A 14 -7.75 1.63 8.67
C ARG A 14 -7.57 1.28 7.18
N PRO A 15 -8.08 0.12 6.74
CA PRO A 15 -8.19 -0.15 5.30
C PRO A 15 -8.98 0.96 4.58
N ASN A 16 -8.61 1.24 3.34
CA ASN A 16 -9.33 2.15 2.42
C ASN A 16 -9.34 3.64 2.79
N VAL A 17 -8.53 4.08 3.75
CA VAL A 17 -8.39 5.51 4.07
C VAL A 17 -7.56 6.28 3.04
N GLY A 18 -6.87 5.59 2.11
CA GLY A 18 -6.13 6.21 1.01
C GLY A 18 -4.61 6.16 1.12
N LYS A 19 -4.04 5.31 1.99
CA LYS A 19 -2.58 5.19 2.20
C LYS A 19 -1.81 4.94 0.89
N SER A 20 -2.15 3.90 0.15
CA SER A 20 -1.51 3.56 -1.13
C SER A 20 -1.74 4.63 -2.20
N THR A 21 -2.90 5.32 -2.18
CA THR A 21 -3.17 6.45 -3.08
C THR A 21 -2.20 7.60 -2.81
N PHE A 22 -1.98 7.93 -1.54
CA PHE A 22 -1.03 8.95 -1.14
C PHE A 22 0.41 8.60 -1.58
N VAL A 23 0.86 7.36 -1.31
CA VAL A 23 2.21 6.91 -1.71
C VAL A 23 2.38 7.04 -3.23
N ASN A 24 1.46 6.50 -4.02
CA ASN A 24 1.54 6.61 -5.48
C ASN A 24 1.54 8.08 -5.96
N ARG A 25 0.78 8.96 -5.28
CA ARG A 25 0.73 10.39 -5.60
C ARG A 25 2.09 11.06 -5.39
N VAL A 26 2.71 10.87 -4.23
CA VAL A 26 3.96 11.56 -3.88
C VAL A 26 5.16 11.00 -4.64
N ILE A 27 5.14 9.71 -4.98
CA ILE A 27 6.19 9.06 -5.78
C ILE A 27 6.04 9.38 -7.29
N GLY A 28 4.83 9.71 -7.75
CA GLY A 28 4.53 9.93 -9.17
C GLY A 28 4.43 8.65 -10.00
N HIS A 29 4.57 7.49 -9.37
CA HIS A 29 4.51 6.17 -10.00
C HIS A 29 3.61 5.22 -9.23
N LYS A 30 3.05 4.23 -9.93
CA LYS A 30 2.21 3.20 -9.32
C LYS A 30 3.06 2.07 -8.75
N ILE A 31 3.45 2.20 -7.50
CA ILE A 31 4.22 1.18 -6.76
C ILE A 31 3.36 0.41 -5.75
N ALA A 32 2.28 1.00 -5.27
CA ALA A 32 1.32 0.39 -4.38
C ALA A 32 -0.03 0.20 -5.09
N ILE A 33 -0.67 -0.94 -4.86
CA ILE A 33 -1.97 -1.22 -5.47
C ILE A 33 -3.10 -0.51 -4.73
N MET A 34 -4.12 -0.12 -5.47
CA MET A 34 -5.29 0.61 -4.97
C MET A 34 -6.57 -0.20 -5.18
N SER A 35 -7.36 -0.37 -4.14
CA SER A 35 -8.67 -1.01 -4.23
C SER A 35 -9.57 -0.56 -3.06
N ASP A 36 -10.87 -0.61 -3.27
CA ASP A 36 -11.90 -0.44 -2.23
C ASP A 36 -12.03 -1.66 -1.30
N LYS A 37 -11.30 -2.74 -1.57
CA LYS A 37 -11.35 -3.99 -0.80
C LYS A 37 -10.44 -3.92 0.42
N ALA A 38 -10.87 -4.49 1.54
CA ALA A 38 -10.00 -4.71 2.68
C ALA A 38 -8.84 -5.66 2.31
N GLN A 39 -7.70 -5.53 3.01
CA GLN A 39 -6.48 -6.29 2.73
C GLN A 39 -5.90 -6.04 1.32
N THR A 40 -6.06 -4.82 0.80
CA THR A 40 -5.43 -4.41 -0.47
C THR A 40 -3.93 -4.47 -0.33
N THR A 41 -3.34 -3.73 0.60
CA THR A 41 -1.91 -3.82 0.96
C THR A 41 -1.71 -4.98 1.93
N ARG A 42 -0.81 -5.90 1.64
CA ARG A 42 -0.50 -7.08 2.47
C ARG A 42 0.92 -7.11 3.00
N ASN A 43 1.82 -6.43 2.32
CA ASN A 43 3.21 -6.26 2.73
C ASN A 43 3.48 -4.78 3.00
N LYS A 44 4.57 -4.43 3.66
CA LYS A 44 5.03 -3.05 3.68
C LYS A 44 5.50 -2.68 2.26
N ILE A 45 5.12 -1.53 1.78
CA ILE A 45 5.60 -0.99 0.50
C ILE A 45 6.40 0.25 0.83
N GLN A 46 7.67 0.26 0.46
CA GLN A 46 8.52 1.44 0.61
C GLN A 46 8.51 2.22 -0.70
N GLY A 47 8.07 3.47 -0.60
CA GLY A 47 8.12 4.43 -1.69
C GLY A 47 9.16 5.50 -1.38
N VAL A 48 10.11 5.70 -2.30
CA VAL A 48 11.18 6.69 -2.16
C VAL A 48 10.81 7.95 -2.91
N MET A 49 10.57 9.04 -2.20
CA MET A 49 10.39 10.37 -2.76
C MET A 49 11.69 11.15 -2.65
N THR A 50 12.30 11.49 -3.78
CA THR A 50 13.52 12.31 -3.82
C THR A 50 13.20 13.69 -4.39
N ARG A 51 13.60 14.72 -3.66
CA ARG A 51 13.63 16.14 -4.07
C ARG A 51 15.05 16.68 -3.87
N ASP A 52 15.29 17.88 -4.36
CA ASP A 52 16.63 18.53 -4.24
C ASP A 52 17.04 18.73 -2.78
N ASP A 53 16.10 19.00 -1.88
CA ASP A 53 16.29 19.35 -0.48
C ASP A 53 15.92 18.21 0.49
N ALA A 54 15.33 17.11 0.01
CA ALA A 54 14.92 16.02 0.88
C ALA A 54 14.77 14.67 0.16
N GLN A 55 14.99 13.58 0.92
CA GLN A 55 14.57 12.24 0.53
C GLN A 55 13.71 11.62 1.63
N ILE A 56 12.45 11.32 1.32
CA ILE A 56 11.50 10.74 2.27
C ILE A 56 11.11 9.34 1.83
N ILE A 57 11.31 8.37 2.73
CA ILE A 57 10.94 6.98 2.50
C ILE A 57 9.59 6.74 3.17
N PHE A 58 8.53 6.71 2.38
CA PHE A 58 7.19 6.40 2.86
C PHE A 58 6.99 4.89 2.94
N ILE A 59 6.57 4.40 4.10
CA ILE A 59 6.29 2.99 4.32
C ILE A 59 4.77 2.82 4.41
N ASP A 60 4.15 2.38 3.29
CA ASP A 60 2.73 2.00 3.26
C ASP A 60 2.57 0.66 3.98
N THR A 61 1.75 0.64 5.01
CA THR A 61 1.51 -0.56 5.82
C THR A 61 0.16 -1.19 5.51
N PRO A 62 0.01 -2.51 5.73
CA PRO A 62 -1.30 -3.13 5.74
C PRO A 62 -2.26 -2.39 6.67
N GLY A 63 -3.51 -2.22 6.23
CA GLY A 63 -4.53 -1.58 7.06
C GLY A 63 -4.76 -2.35 8.36
N ILE A 64 -4.75 -1.65 9.49
CA ILE A 64 -4.89 -2.24 10.81
C ILE A 64 -6.33 -2.71 11.02
N HIS A 65 -6.51 -4.02 11.22
CA HIS A 65 -7.80 -4.67 11.48
C HIS A 65 -7.61 -5.97 12.25
N LYS A 66 -8.68 -6.48 12.88
CA LYS A 66 -8.63 -7.75 13.62
C LYS A 66 -8.32 -8.93 12.67
N PRO A 67 -7.23 -9.68 12.87
CA PRO A 67 -6.85 -10.78 11.99
C PRO A 67 -7.82 -11.97 12.12
N LYS A 68 -8.03 -12.68 11.01
CA LYS A 68 -8.88 -13.89 10.95
C LYS A 68 -8.11 -15.13 10.50
N HIS A 69 -6.91 -14.97 9.95
CA HIS A 69 -6.07 -16.02 9.39
C HIS A 69 -4.59 -15.69 9.65
N LYS A 70 -3.70 -16.65 9.49
CA LYS A 70 -2.23 -16.46 9.61
C LYS A 70 -1.69 -15.33 8.76
N LEU A 71 -2.22 -15.18 7.54
CA LEU A 71 -1.90 -14.02 6.70
C LEU A 71 -2.29 -12.70 7.37
N GLY A 72 -3.43 -12.65 8.05
CA GLY A 72 -3.85 -11.47 8.82
C GLY A 72 -2.94 -11.19 10.02
N ASP A 73 -2.49 -12.23 10.71
CA ASP A 73 -1.51 -12.10 11.81
C ASP A 73 -0.19 -11.52 11.30
N TYR A 74 0.28 -12.02 10.14
CA TYR A 74 1.45 -11.49 9.45
C TYR A 74 1.30 -9.98 9.13
N MET A 75 0.17 -9.59 8.51
CA MET A 75 -0.11 -8.19 8.17
C MET A 75 -0.10 -7.28 9.41
N MET A 76 -0.67 -7.73 10.53
CA MET A 76 -0.66 -6.98 11.79
C MET A 76 0.74 -6.84 12.37
N LYS A 77 1.55 -7.89 12.28
CA LYS A 77 2.95 -7.87 12.73
C LYS A 77 3.75 -6.86 11.89
N VAL A 78 3.62 -6.90 10.57
CA VAL A 78 4.26 -5.94 9.65
C VAL A 78 3.90 -4.50 10.01
N ALA A 79 2.60 -4.20 10.21
CA ALA A 79 2.16 -2.86 10.57
C ALA A 79 2.72 -2.39 11.93
N LYS A 80 2.83 -3.27 12.93
CA LYS A 80 3.38 -2.93 14.25
C LYS A 80 4.89 -2.76 14.24
N ASN A 81 5.62 -3.65 13.57
CA ASN A 81 7.08 -3.60 13.51
C ASN A 81 7.57 -2.33 12.79
N THR A 82 6.77 -1.82 11.84
CA THR A 82 7.11 -0.58 11.12
C THR A 82 7.08 0.67 12.02
N LEU A 83 6.56 0.60 13.24
CA LEU A 83 6.52 1.72 14.18
C LEU A 83 7.80 1.89 15.01
N SER A 84 8.73 0.94 14.94
CA SER A 84 10.07 1.06 15.50
C SER A 84 11.02 1.57 14.42
N GLU A 85 11.95 2.46 14.76
CA GLU A 85 13.00 2.95 13.85
C GLU A 85 12.50 3.82 12.69
N ILE A 86 11.50 4.68 12.94
CA ILE A 86 10.99 5.67 11.99
C ILE A 86 11.07 7.09 12.59
N ASP A 87 11.19 8.07 11.70
CA ASP A 87 11.34 9.48 12.09
C ASP A 87 10.00 10.17 12.31
N ALA A 88 8.93 9.71 11.62
CA ALA A 88 7.58 10.23 11.80
C ALA A 88 6.51 9.17 11.48
N ILE A 89 5.34 9.33 12.07
CA ILE A 89 4.15 8.53 11.82
C ILE A 89 3.08 9.42 11.18
N MET A 90 2.57 8.99 10.05
CA MET A 90 1.40 9.55 9.39
C MET A 90 0.19 8.68 9.71
N PHE A 91 -0.63 9.11 10.66
CA PHE A 91 -1.92 8.47 10.95
C PHE A 91 -2.97 9.03 10.00
N MET A 92 -3.31 8.23 8.99
CA MET A 92 -4.28 8.62 7.97
C MET A 92 -5.68 8.12 8.31
N VAL A 93 -6.64 9.04 8.27
CA VAL A 93 -8.06 8.79 8.52
C VAL A 93 -8.92 9.32 7.38
N ASN A 94 -10.16 8.88 7.30
CA ASN A 94 -11.10 9.30 6.26
C ASN A 94 -11.95 10.47 6.77
N ALA A 95 -11.86 11.64 6.14
CA ALA A 95 -12.59 12.84 6.54
C ALA A 95 -14.12 12.68 6.46
N ASN A 96 -14.62 11.83 5.55
CA ASN A 96 -16.07 11.62 5.35
C ASN A 96 -16.65 10.43 6.16
N GLU A 97 -15.91 9.90 7.13
CA GLU A 97 -16.37 8.82 8.02
C GLU A 97 -16.28 9.26 9.48
N GLU A 98 -17.14 8.70 10.33
CA GLU A 98 -17.06 8.84 11.77
C GLU A 98 -15.86 8.06 12.35
N ILE A 99 -15.36 8.50 13.51
CA ILE A 99 -14.34 7.77 14.26
C ILE A 99 -14.91 6.40 14.64
N GLY A 100 -14.26 5.36 14.16
CA GLY A 100 -14.68 3.98 14.43
C GLY A 100 -13.73 3.27 15.39
N ARG A 101 -14.15 2.09 15.87
CA ARG A 101 -13.33 1.23 16.75
C ARG A 101 -11.93 0.93 16.23
N GLY A 102 -11.76 0.95 14.90
CA GLY A 102 -10.45 0.76 14.27
C GLY A 102 -9.54 1.96 14.47
N ASP A 103 -10.09 3.18 14.40
CA ASP A 103 -9.34 4.42 14.65
C ASP A 103 -8.98 4.52 16.13
N GLU A 104 -9.94 4.24 17.03
CA GLU A 104 -9.73 4.21 18.49
C GLU A 104 -8.59 3.23 18.86
N TYR A 105 -8.59 2.03 18.26
CA TYR A 105 -7.55 1.04 18.50
C TYR A 105 -6.16 1.55 18.06
N ILE A 106 -6.08 2.23 16.91
CA ILE A 106 -4.84 2.82 16.41
C ILE A 106 -4.39 3.96 17.33
N ILE A 107 -5.30 4.84 17.74
CA ILE A 107 -5.02 5.94 18.66
C ILE A 107 -4.43 5.40 19.98
N GLU A 108 -5.05 4.38 20.59
CA GLU A 108 -4.52 3.77 21.81
C GLU A 108 -3.10 3.19 21.63
N MET A 109 -2.82 2.62 20.47
CA MET A 109 -1.48 2.13 20.14
C MET A 109 -0.47 3.28 20.00
N LEU A 110 -0.91 4.44 19.47
CA LEU A 110 -0.06 5.61 19.23
C LEU A 110 0.20 6.44 20.49
N LYS A 111 -0.66 6.43 21.50
CA LYS A 111 -0.47 7.20 22.75
C LYS A 111 0.86 6.95 23.46
N ASN A 112 1.47 5.77 23.24
CA ASN A 112 2.69 5.36 23.91
C ASN A 112 3.95 5.50 23.03
N VAL A 113 3.82 5.99 21.80
CA VAL A 113 4.99 6.20 20.93
C VAL A 113 5.62 7.56 21.17
N LYS A 114 6.95 7.62 21.04
CA LYS A 114 7.71 8.88 21.18
C LYS A 114 7.93 9.59 19.84
N THR A 115 7.75 8.86 18.76
CA THR A 115 7.89 9.35 17.39
C THR A 115 6.81 10.40 17.10
N PRO A 116 7.12 11.51 16.43
CA PRO A 116 6.11 12.50 16.00
C PRO A 116 4.96 11.86 15.22
N VAL A 117 3.73 12.14 15.64
CA VAL A 117 2.51 11.61 15.00
C VAL A 117 1.74 12.74 14.33
N PHE A 118 1.57 12.64 13.02
CA PHE A 118 0.74 13.55 12.22
C PHE A 118 -0.61 12.92 11.95
N LEU A 119 -1.69 13.60 12.30
CA LEU A 119 -3.03 13.23 11.85
C LEU A 119 -3.27 13.78 10.45
N VAL A 120 -3.57 12.90 9.50
CA VAL A 120 -3.87 13.28 8.13
C VAL A 120 -5.31 12.91 7.79
N LEU A 121 -6.18 13.92 7.71
CA LEU A 121 -7.57 13.75 7.30
C LEU A 121 -7.62 13.71 5.77
N ASN A 122 -7.75 12.52 5.21
CA ASN A 122 -7.79 12.33 3.76
C ASN A 122 -9.22 12.34 3.21
N LYS A 123 -9.35 12.53 1.91
CA LYS A 123 -10.59 12.61 1.14
C LYS A 123 -11.44 13.86 1.47
N ILE A 124 -10.76 14.99 1.70
CA ILE A 124 -11.47 16.27 1.94
C ILE A 124 -12.27 16.75 0.74
N ASP A 125 -12.00 16.20 -0.45
CA ASP A 125 -12.81 16.38 -1.66
C ASP A 125 -14.24 15.84 -1.55
N LEU A 126 -14.51 15.00 -0.54
CA LEU A 126 -15.82 14.38 -0.30
C LEU A 126 -16.62 15.02 0.84
N VAL A 127 -16.10 16.08 1.51
CA VAL A 127 -16.74 16.71 2.66
C VAL A 127 -16.83 18.22 2.48
N HIS A 128 -17.83 18.84 3.12
CA HIS A 128 -17.91 20.30 3.14
C HIS A 128 -16.82 20.87 4.07
N PRO A 129 -16.19 22.02 3.73
CA PRO A 129 -15.15 22.62 4.57
C PRO A 129 -15.56 22.85 6.03
N ASP A 130 -16.81 23.19 6.30
CA ASP A 130 -17.33 23.42 7.65
C ASP A 130 -17.36 22.14 8.52
N GLU A 131 -17.32 20.96 7.91
CA GLU A 131 -17.28 19.67 8.61
C GLU A 131 -15.88 19.29 9.10
N LEU A 132 -14.83 19.95 8.57
CA LEU A 132 -13.44 19.59 8.89
C LEU A 132 -13.06 20.01 10.31
N MET A 133 -13.44 21.22 10.75
CA MET A 133 -13.05 21.71 12.08
C MET A 133 -13.65 20.88 13.21
N PRO A 134 -14.95 20.56 13.23
CA PRO A 134 -15.52 19.66 14.24
C PRO A 134 -14.82 18.30 14.29
N LYS A 135 -14.46 17.74 13.14
CA LYS A 135 -13.76 16.46 13.06
C LYS A 135 -12.33 16.54 13.60
N ILE A 136 -11.61 17.62 13.32
CA ILE A 136 -10.28 17.88 13.89
C ILE A 136 -10.37 17.95 15.42
N GLU A 137 -11.32 18.72 15.96
CA GLU A 137 -11.53 18.85 17.39
C GLU A 137 -11.87 17.49 18.04
N GLU A 138 -12.68 16.68 17.38
CA GLU A 138 -13.01 15.33 17.84
C GLU A 138 -11.74 14.47 17.97
N TYR A 139 -10.86 14.41 16.95
CA TYR A 139 -9.60 13.66 17.02
C TYR A 139 -8.65 14.22 18.09
N GLN A 140 -8.55 15.53 18.24
CA GLN A 140 -7.73 16.18 19.27
C GLN A 140 -8.18 15.83 20.70
N SER A 141 -9.45 15.48 20.90
CA SER A 141 -9.94 15.02 22.21
C SER A 141 -9.38 13.66 22.64
N TYR A 142 -8.85 12.86 21.70
CA TYR A 142 -8.31 11.53 21.99
C TYR A 142 -6.81 11.53 22.29
N MET A 143 -6.01 12.38 21.62
CA MET A 143 -4.58 12.54 21.85
C MET A 143 -4.04 13.83 21.22
N ASP A 144 -2.88 14.28 21.69
CA ASP A 144 -2.16 15.39 21.07
C ASP A 144 -1.37 14.87 19.85
N PHE A 145 -1.62 15.48 18.68
CA PHE A 145 -0.89 15.22 17.44
C PHE A 145 0.19 16.28 17.23
N THR A 146 1.32 15.88 16.65
CA THR A 146 2.41 16.79 16.28
C THR A 146 1.94 17.83 15.24
N GLY A 147 1.05 17.43 14.35
CA GLY A 147 0.40 18.27 13.36
C GLY A 147 -0.85 17.60 12.83
N ILE A 148 -1.76 18.43 12.30
CA ILE A 148 -3.02 17.95 11.72
C ILE A 148 -3.16 18.60 10.35
N VAL A 149 -3.23 17.79 9.28
CA VAL A 149 -3.29 18.28 7.92
C VAL A 149 -4.41 17.58 7.14
N PRO A 150 -5.45 18.32 6.74
CA PRO A 150 -6.46 17.84 5.82
C PRO A 150 -5.92 17.79 4.39
N ILE A 151 -6.09 16.64 3.70
CA ILE A 151 -5.62 16.44 2.33
C ILE A 151 -6.67 15.74 1.44
N SER A 152 -6.51 15.85 0.13
CA SER A 152 -7.02 14.86 -0.81
C SER A 152 -5.85 14.20 -1.54
N ALA A 153 -5.55 12.96 -1.18
CA ALA A 153 -4.50 12.20 -1.86
C ALA A 153 -4.86 11.92 -3.34
N LEU A 154 -6.15 11.81 -3.66
CA LEU A 154 -6.63 11.59 -5.02
C LEU A 154 -6.44 12.82 -5.89
N GLU A 155 -6.88 14.00 -5.41
CA GLU A 155 -6.83 15.26 -6.15
C GLU A 155 -5.50 15.99 -5.99
N GLY A 156 -4.69 15.64 -4.98
CA GLY A 156 -3.42 16.28 -4.67
C GLY A 156 -3.55 17.53 -3.79
N LEU A 157 -4.76 17.81 -3.25
CA LEU A 157 -4.99 18.98 -2.41
C LEU A 157 -4.18 18.86 -1.11
N ASN A 158 -3.45 19.91 -0.75
CA ASN A 158 -2.60 20.03 0.44
C ASN A 158 -1.51 18.96 0.58
N VAL A 159 -1.28 18.10 -0.41
CA VAL A 159 -0.25 17.06 -0.34
C VAL A 159 1.14 17.68 -0.24
N ASP A 160 1.49 18.62 -1.10
CA ASP A 160 2.81 19.29 -1.06
C ASP A 160 2.99 20.09 0.24
N HIS A 161 1.96 20.76 0.73
CA HIS A 161 1.99 21.44 2.03
C HIS A 161 2.31 20.45 3.16
N PHE A 162 1.67 19.28 3.18
CA PHE A 162 1.98 18.23 4.17
C PHE A 162 3.44 17.77 4.08
N ILE A 163 3.96 17.56 2.85
CA ILE A 163 5.37 17.22 2.65
C ILE A 163 6.30 18.30 3.22
N ASP A 164 6.00 19.58 3.00
CA ASP A 164 6.81 20.68 3.52
C ASP A 164 6.77 20.75 5.05
N VAL A 165 5.61 20.54 5.66
CA VAL A 165 5.49 20.41 7.13
C VAL A 165 6.32 19.23 7.63
N LEU A 166 6.16 18.06 7.01
CA LEU A 166 6.84 16.82 7.41
C LEU A 166 8.37 16.97 7.36
N LYS A 167 8.92 17.60 6.32
CA LYS A 167 10.37 17.86 6.18
C LYS A 167 10.96 18.57 7.39
N THR A 168 10.21 19.46 8.05
CA THR A 168 10.72 20.21 9.21
C THR A 168 11.02 19.33 10.42
N TYR A 169 10.44 18.12 10.46
CA TYR A 169 10.60 17.16 11.55
C TYR A 169 11.60 16.04 11.23
N LEU A 170 12.04 15.95 9.97
CA LEU A 170 13.02 14.94 9.57
C LEU A 170 14.45 15.38 9.94
N PRO A 171 15.34 14.44 10.29
CA PRO A 171 16.73 14.73 10.56
C PRO A 171 17.47 15.20 9.30
N GLU A 172 18.56 15.92 9.52
CA GLU A 172 19.56 16.14 8.48
C GLU A 172 20.29 14.84 8.21
N GLY A 173 20.42 14.50 6.92
CA GLY A 173 21.05 13.25 6.54
C GLY A 173 21.30 13.13 5.05
N PRO A 174 22.15 12.16 4.66
CA PRO A 174 22.41 11.85 3.26
C PRO A 174 21.18 11.15 2.64
N LYS A 175 21.17 11.07 1.32
CA LYS A 175 20.20 10.20 0.60
C LYS A 175 20.50 8.74 0.94
N TYR A 176 19.44 7.99 1.29
CA TYR A 176 19.51 6.54 1.55
C TYR A 176 19.49 5.73 0.26
N TYR A 177 18.85 6.26 -0.79
CA TYR A 177 18.65 5.61 -2.08
C TYR A 177 19.15 6.49 -3.23
N PRO A 178 19.56 5.90 -4.37
CA PRO A 178 19.80 6.62 -5.60
C PRO A 178 18.59 7.47 -6.03
N ASP A 179 18.83 8.55 -6.76
CA ASP A 179 17.78 9.53 -7.13
C ASP A 179 16.69 8.96 -8.03
N ASP A 180 16.99 7.94 -8.81
CA ASP A 180 16.10 7.24 -9.72
C ASP A 180 15.38 6.06 -9.09
N GLN A 181 15.73 5.69 -7.86
CA GLN A 181 15.06 4.60 -7.15
C GLN A 181 13.75 5.06 -6.52
N ILE A 182 12.64 4.46 -6.93
CA ILE A 182 11.28 4.81 -6.47
C ILE A 182 10.69 3.82 -5.45
N SER A 183 11.29 2.63 -5.31
CA SER A 183 10.86 1.59 -4.35
C SER A 183 12.03 0.65 -4.04
N ASP A 184 11.98 -0.03 -2.90
CA ASP A 184 12.92 -1.07 -2.50
C ASP A 184 12.47 -2.49 -2.92
N HIS A 185 11.23 -2.62 -3.43
CA HIS A 185 10.71 -3.91 -3.86
C HIS A 185 11.22 -4.33 -5.24
N PRO A 186 11.53 -5.62 -5.42
CA PRO A 186 11.82 -6.16 -6.75
C PRO A 186 10.65 -5.91 -7.72
N GLU A 187 10.95 -5.61 -8.98
CA GLU A 187 9.94 -5.40 -10.02
C GLU A 187 8.94 -6.56 -10.11
N GLN A 188 9.41 -7.80 -9.93
CA GLN A 188 8.55 -9.00 -9.91
C GLN A 188 7.45 -8.92 -8.84
N PHE A 189 7.76 -8.38 -7.65
CA PHE A 189 6.77 -8.20 -6.60
C PHE A 189 5.72 -7.17 -7.02
N VAL A 190 6.13 -6.02 -7.54
CA VAL A 190 5.22 -4.96 -7.99
C VAL A 190 4.33 -5.47 -9.12
N VAL A 191 4.87 -6.23 -10.06
CA VAL A 191 4.12 -6.89 -11.15
C VAL A 191 3.05 -7.84 -10.58
N GLY A 192 3.41 -8.67 -9.60
CA GLY A 192 2.48 -9.57 -8.92
C GLY A 192 1.32 -8.81 -8.25
N GLU A 193 1.63 -7.71 -7.58
CA GLU A 193 0.64 -6.86 -6.94
C GLU A 193 -0.27 -6.16 -7.98
N ILE A 194 0.26 -5.67 -9.11
CA ILE A 194 -0.56 -5.12 -10.20
C ILE A 194 -1.56 -6.17 -10.72
N ILE A 195 -1.13 -7.41 -10.92
CA ILE A 195 -2.03 -8.50 -11.34
C ILE A 195 -3.11 -8.72 -10.28
N ARG A 196 -2.73 -8.77 -9.00
CA ARG A 196 -3.66 -8.94 -7.87
C ARG A 196 -4.69 -7.81 -7.81
N GLU A 197 -4.28 -6.56 -8.01
CA GLU A 197 -5.21 -5.41 -8.07
C GLU A 197 -6.30 -5.60 -9.12
N LYS A 198 -5.95 -6.06 -10.33
CA LYS A 198 -6.95 -6.25 -11.40
C LYS A 198 -7.96 -7.34 -11.04
N ILE A 199 -7.53 -8.37 -10.30
CA ILE A 199 -8.45 -9.38 -9.79
C ILE A 199 -9.37 -8.78 -8.73
N LEU A 200 -8.83 -7.97 -7.80
CA LEU A 200 -9.63 -7.28 -6.77
C LEU A 200 -10.74 -6.42 -7.39
N HIS A 201 -10.43 -5.68 -8.47
CA HIS A 201 -11.40 -4.83 -9.17
C HIS A 201 -12.47 -5.62 -9.93
N LEU A 202 -12.18 -6.85 -10.36
CA LEU A 202 -13.08 -7.69 -11.18
C LEU A 202 -13.81 -8.76 -10.37
N THR A 203 -13.59 -8.80 -9.04
CA THR A 203 -14.19 -9.77 -8.14
C THR A 203 -14.81 -9.09 -6.92
N SER A 204 -15.71 -9.80 -6.25
CA SER A 204 -16.45 -9.33 -5.07
C SER A 204 -16.48 -10.39 -3.97
N GLU A 205 -17.15 -10.08 -2.88
CA GLU A 205 -17.36 -10.95 -1.72
C GLU A 205 -16.04 -11.43 -1.10
N GLU A 206 -15.87 -12.70 -0.88
CA GLU A 206 -14.65 -13.26 -0.26
C GLU A 206 -13.51 -13.56 -1.26
N ILE A 207 -13.74 -13.48 -2.58
CA ILE A 207 -12.69 -13.75 -3.57
C ILE A 207 -11.47 -12.83 -3.40
N PRO A 208 -11.63 -11.50 -3.24
CA PRO A 208 -10.52 -10.58 -2.99
C PRO A 208 -9.60 -11.02 -1.84
N HIS A 209 -10.16 -11.57 -0.78
CA HIS A 209 -9.40 -11.99 0.40
C HIS A 209 -8.65 -13.31 0.20
N ALA A 210 -9.09 -14.15 -0.73
CA ALA A 210 -8.58 -15.50 -0.97
C ALA A 210 -7.53 -15.58 -2.10
N ILE A 211 -7.23 -14.44 -2.77
CA ILE A 211 -6.29 -14.39 -3.89
C ILE A 211 -4.85 -14.22 -3.41
N GLY A 212 -3.95 -15.08 -3.89
CA GLY A 212 -2.50 -14.88 -3.90
C GLY A 212 -2.00 -14.81 -5.33
N VAL A 213 -0.93 -14.07 -5.58
CA VAL A 213 -0.27 -14.01 -6.90
C VAL A 213 1.22 -14.20 -6.70
N ASN A 214 1.82 -15.06 -7.54
CA ASN A 214 3.25 -15.22 -7.61
C ASN A 214 3.70 -15.00 -9.06
N VAL A 215 4.75 -14.25 -9.27
CA VAL A 215 5.43 -14.16 -10.57
C VAL A 215 6.47 -15.27 -10.61
N ASP A 216 6.18 -16.30 -11.40
CA ASP A 216 7.00 -17.51 -11.47
C ASP A 216 8.25 -17.27 -12.33
N ARG A 217 8.12 -16.40 -13.35
CA ARG A 217 9.20 -16.05 -14.28
C ARG A 217 9.01 -14.65 -14.82
N MET A 218 10.12 -13.91 -14.93
CA MET A 218 10.17 -12.61 -15.58
C MET A 218 11.51 -12.50 -16.31
N VAL A 219 11.49 -12.48 -17.65
CA VAL A 219 12.69 -12.51 -18.48
C VAL A 219 12.61 -11.46 -19.57
N LYS A 220 13.65 -10.65 -19.69
CA LYS A 220 13.83 -9.71 -20.79
C LYS A 220 14.26 -10.48 -22.06
N GLU A 221 13.36 -10.62 -23.04
CA GLU A 221 13.62 -11.33 -24.29
C GLU A 221 14.37 -10.45 -25.29
N SER A 222 14.14 -9.13 -25.24
CA SER A 222 14.84 -8.12 -26.03
C SER A 222 14.83 -6.77 -25.29
N GLU A 223 15.45 -5.73 -25.84
CA GLU A 223 15.44 -4.38 -25.23
C GLU A 223 14.02 -3.87 -24.96
N ASP A 224 13.08 -4.18 -25.86
CA ASP A 224 11.72 -3.66 -25.83
C ASP A 224 10.68 -4.69 -25.37
N ARG A 225 11.08 -5.90 -24.95
CA ARG A 225 10.13 -7.00 -24.67
C ARG A 225 10.50 -7.81 -23.44
N VAL A 226 9.52 -7.94 -22.54
CA VAL A 226 9.60 -8.75 -21.31
C VAL A 226 8.54 -9.85 -21.35
N HIS A 227 8.94 -11.09 -21.08
CA HIS A 227 8.04 -12.24 -20.90
C HIS A 227 7.81 -12.48 -19.41
N ILE A 228 6.54 -12.54 -19.00
CA ILE A 228 6.13 -12.71 -17.62
C ILE A 228 5.15 -13.87 -17.51
N GLU A 229 5.46 -14.81 -16.62
CA GLU A 229 4.59 -15.91 -16.23
C GLU A 229 4.18 -15.73 -14.77
N ALA A 230 2.88 -15.76 -14.48
CA ALA A 230 2.39 -15.60 -13.13
C ALA A 230 1.26 -16.57 -12.79
N THR A 231 1.30 -17.09 -11.57
CA THR A 231 0.26 -17.98 -11.03
C THR A 231 -0.60 -17.24 -10.02
N ILE A 232 -1.91 -17.29 -10.26
CA ILE A 232 -2.94 -16.80 -9.36
C ILE A 232 -3.40 -17.98 -8.50
N TYR A 233 -3.29 -17.86 -7.18
CA TYR A 233 -3.72 -18.87 -6.22
C TYR A 233 -5.06 -18.52 -5.62
N VAL A 234 -5.92 -19.52 -5.50
CA VAL A 234 -7.22 -19.47 -4.82
C VAL A 234 -7.34 -20.66 -3.87
N GLU A 235 -8.30 -20.63 -2.93
CA GLU A 235 -8.43 -21.71 -1.95
C GLU A 235 -9.36 -22.85 -2.39
N ARG A 236 -10.31 -22.58 -3.35
CA ARG A 236 -11.34 -23.52 -3.75
C ARG A 236 -11.56 -23.51 -5.27
N ASP A 237 -12.03 -24.64 -5.81
CA ASP A 237 -12.35 -24.78 -7.23
C ASP A 237 -13.46 -23.81 -7.70
N SER A 238 -14.44 -23.53 -6.84
CA SER A 238 -15.47 -22.53 -7.11
C SER A 238 -14.88 -21.14 -7.34
N GLN A 239 -13.89 -20.74 -6.53
CA GLN A 239 -13.17 -19.48 -6.66
C GLN A 239 -12.35 -19.44 -7.95
N LYS A 240 -11.70 -20.58 -8.32
CA LYS A 240 -10.98 -20.72 -9.60
C LYS A 240 -11.91 -20.45 -10.78
N GLY A 241 -13.11 -21.04 -10.77
CA GLY A 241 -14.12 -20.79 -11.79
C GLY A 241 -14.54 -19.31 -11.91
N ILE A 242 -14.69 -18.61 -10.77
CA ILE A 242 -15.05 -17.19 -10.73
C ILE A 242 -13.92 -16.31 -11.29
N VAL A 243 -12.64 -16.61 -10.97
CA VAL A 243 -11.47 -15.85 -11.45
C VAL A 243 -11.26 -16.06 -12.95
N ILE A 244 -11.42 -17.27 -13.46
CA ILE A 244 -11.32 -17.59 -14.89
C ILE A 244 -12.49 -16.96 -15.65
N GLY A 245 -13.71 -17.09 -15.11
CA GLY A 245 -14.95 -16.63 -15.73
C GLY A 245 -15.38 -17.50 -16.91
N LYS A 246 -16.59 -17.26 -17.41
CA LYS A 246 -17.19 -18.01 -18.53
C LYS A 246 -16.31 -17.93 -19.78
N GLY A 247 -15.78 -19.08 -20.23
CA GLY A 247 -14.89 -19.16 -21.39
C GLY A 247 -13.58 -18.36 -21.24
N GLY A 248 -13.08 -18.19 -20.00
CA GLY A 248 -11.82 -17.47 -19.75
C GLY A 248 -11.91 -15.94 -19.87
N LYS A 249 -13.09 -15.36 -20.07
CA LYS A 249 -13.27 -13.93 -20.35
C LYS A 249 -12.74 -13.04 -19.25
N LYS A 250 -12.97 -13.41 -17.97
CA LYS A 250 -12.53 -12.58 -16.84
C LYS A 250 -11.00 -12.62 -16.70
N LEU A 251 -10.37 -13.80 -16.78
CA LEU A 251 -8.91 -13.92 -16.72
C LEU A 251 -8.23 -13.16 -17.87
N LYS A 252 -8.83 -13.21 -19.08
CA LYS A 252 -8.36 -12.42 -20.23
C LYS A 252 -8.42 -10.91 -19.97
N GLU A 253 -9.50 -10.43 -19.32
CA GLU A 253 -9.63 -9.02 -18.95
C GLU A 253 -8.64 -8.61 -17.86
N VAL A 254 -8.41 -9.48 -16.86
CA VAL A 254 -7.34 -9.29 -15.86
C VAL A 254 -5.99 -9.11 -16.57
N GLY A 255 -5.64 -10.03 -17.47
CA GLY A 255 -4.39 -10.00 -18.22
C GLY A 255 -4.24 -8.73 -19.07
N LYS A 256 -5.32 -8.33 -19.77
CA LYS A 256 -5.31 -7.09 -20.58
C LYS A 256 -5.04 -5.84 -19.73
N ARG A 257 -5.74 -5.69 -18.60
CA ARG A 257 -5.58 -4.53 -17.71
C ARG A 257 -4.23 -4.54 -17.00
N ALA A 258 -3.81 -5.70 -16.50
CA ALA A 258 -2.51 -5.85 -15.84
C ALA A 258 -1.36 -5.53 -16.79
N ARG A 259 -1.37 -6.10 -18.00
CA ARG A 259 -0.34 -5.86 -19.02
C ARG A 259 -0.15 -4.37 -19.30
N ARG A 260 -1.23 -3.59 -19.44
CA ARG A 260 -1.15 -2.15 -19.68
C ARG A 260 -0.38 -1.42 -18.58
N ASP A 261 -0.70 -1.71 -17.31
CA ASP A 261 -0.06 -1.05 -16.18
C ASP A 261 1.39 -1.53 -16.00
N ILE A 262 1.67 -2.80 -16.28
CA ILE A 262 3.02 -3.37 -16.24
C ILE A 262 3.90 -2.79 -17.36
N GLU A 263 3.37 -2.61 -18.58
CA GLU A 263 4.09 -1.96 -19.68
C GLU A 263 4.46 -0.50 -19.32
N MET A 264 3.56 0.23 -18.62
CA MET A 264 3.87 1.58 -18.13
C MET A 264 4.96 1.57 -17.04
N LEU A 265 4.95 0.58 -16.15
CA LEU A 265 5.96 0.43 -15.11
C LEU A 265 7.34 0.12 -15.70
N LEU A 266 7.41 -0.85 -16.62
CA LEU A 266 8.67 -1.38 -17.15
C LEU A 266 9.22 -0.60 -18.35
N GLY A 267 8.42 0.31 -18.94
CA GLY A 267 8.80 1.00 -20.18
C GLY A 267 8.98 0.09 -21.40
N SER A 268 8.49 -1.16 -21.34
CA SER A 268 8.72 -2.20 -22.35
C SER A 268 7.42 -2.93 -22.67
N LYS A 269 7.32 -3.51 -23.86
CA LYS A 269 6.20 -4.40 -24.23
C LYS A 269 6.22 -5.67 -23.40
N VAL A 270 5.04 -6.15 -22.99
CA VAL A 270 4.90 -7.30 -22.11
C VAL A 270 4.10 -8.41 -22.76
N TYR A 271 4.67 -9.61 -22.78
CA TYR A 271 3.95 -10.85 -22.99
C TYR A 271 3.61 -11.47 -21.63
N LEU A 272 2.32 -11.50 -21.26
CA LEU A 272 1.86 -11.90 -19.93
C LEU A 272 1.05 -13.19 -20.01
N GLU A 273 1.53 -14.23 -19.36
CA GLU A 273 0.84 -15.50 -19.17
C GLU A 273 0.31 -15.63 -17.73
N LEU A 274 -0.96 -15.99 -17.58
CA LEU A 274 -1.62 -16.12 -16.31
C LEU A 274 -2.21 -17.52 -16.12
N TRP A 275 -1.86 -18.14 -15.00
CA TRP A 275 -2.37 -19.43 -14.57
C TRP A 275 -3.20 -19.29 -13.29
N VAL A 276 -4.24 -20.12 -13.12
CA VAL A 276 -5.03 -20.17 -11.90
C VAL A 276 -4.93 -21.56 -11.29
N LYS A 277 -4.39 -21.63 -10.07
CA LYS A 277 -4.19 -22.86 -9.31
C LYS A 277 -4.96 -22.82 -7.98
N VAL A 278 -5.49 -23.97 -7.56
CA VAL A 278 -6.09 -24.12 -6.23
C VAL A 278 -5.02 -24.55 -5.24
N GLN A 279 -4.85 -23.75 -4.20
CA GLN A 279 -4.00 -24.06 -3.05
C GLN A 279 -4.86 -23.95 -1.79
N ARG A 280 -5.42 -25.07 -1.35
CA ARG A 280 -6.36 -25.12 -0.24
C ARG A 280 -5.74 -24.57 1.03
N ASP A 281 -6.51 -23.68 1.68
CA ASP A 281 -6.15 -23.06 2.96
C ASP A 281 -4.76 -22.39 2.99
N TRP A 282 -4.37 -21.79 1.87
CA TRP A 282 -3.03 -21.20 1.73
C TRP A 282 -2.78 -20.05 2.71
N ARG A 283 -3.82 -19.29 3.08
CA ARG A 283 -3.73 -18.17 4.02
C ARG A 283 -3.34 -18.58 5.45
N ASN A 284 -3.42 -19.86 5.77
CA ASN A 284 -3.00 -20.44 7.05
C ASN A 284 -1.68 -21.23 6.95
N LYS A 285 -1.07 -21.34 5.77
CA LYS A 285 0.18 -22.07 5.53
C LYS A 285 1.37 -21.12 5.47
N VAL A 286 2.08 -20.99 6.59
CA VAL A 286 3.22 -20.05 6.73
C VAL A 286 4.27 -20.24 5.63
N ASN A 287 4.65 -21.49 5.30
CA ASN A 287 5.63 -21.76 4.24
C ASN A 287 5.14 -21.27 2.87
N PHE A 288 3.85 -21.42 2.58
CA PHE A 288 3.29 -20.97 1.33
C PHE A 288 3.16 -19.44 1.28
N ILE A 289 2.77 -18.82 2.38
CA ILE A 289 2.73 -17.35 2.53
C ILE A 289 4.12 -16.77 2.22
N ARG A 290 5.18 -17.36 2.76
CA ARG A 290 6.58 -16.96 2.45
C ARG A 290 6.94 -17.19 0.99
N GLN A 291 6.56 -18.33 0.42
CA GLN A 291 6.85 -18.69 -0.98
C GLN A 291 6.29 -17.66 -1.98
N ILE A 292 5.13 -17.07 -1.71
CA ILE A 292 4.49 -16.07 -2.59
C ILE A 292 4.86 -14.62 -2.21
N GLY A 293 5.98 -14.42 -1.50
CA GLY A 293 6.58 -13.11 -1.28
C GLY A 293 6.11 -12.36 -0.03
N TYR A 294 5.28 -12.98 0.84
CA TYR A 294 4.95 -12.41 2.13
C TYR A 294 5.96 -12.91 3.18
N VAL A 295 7.10 -12.26 3.23
CA VAL A 295 8.24 -12.63 4.10
C VAL A 295 8.29 -11.66 5.27
N GLU A 296 8.48 -12.17 6.49
CA GLU A 296 8.89 -11.34 7.62
C GLU A 296 10.33 -10.87 7.37
N ASP A 297 10.63 -9.60 7.63
CA ASP A 297 12.02 -9.17 7.72
C ASP A 297 12.68 -10.04 8.80
N GLN A 298 13.76 -10.71 8.46
CA GLN A 298 14.59 -11.39 9.44
C GLN A 298 15.39 -10.31 10.15
N ASP A 299 15.19 -10.21 11.46
CA ASP A 299 16.04 -9.45 12.37
C ASP A 299 17.51 -9.85 12.23
#